data_150d2db3058e4ea2a7b1a8a88e2596b7
#
_entry.id   150d2db3058e4ea2a7b1a8a88e2596b7
#
_cell.length_a   1.000
_cell.length_b   1.000
_cell.length_c   1.000
_cell.angle_alpha   90.00
_cell.angle_beta   90.00
_cell.angle_gamma   90.00
#
_symmetry.space_group_name_H-M   'P 1'
#
loop_
_entity.id
_entity.type
_entity.pdbx_description
1 polymer ?
#
loop_
_entity_poly.entity_id
_entity_poly.type
_entity_poly.pdbx_seq_one_letter_code
_entity_poly.pdbx_strand_id
1 'polypeptide(L)'
;MIHLRLMQEIHSITKDHFPPFLLPLLEIPEPPEKIYYEGMLPEKEEGVKVLAVVGSRKHTRYGKDITQKLLEGLRGYPIIIVSGLALGIDGIAHQKALDIGLTTISVPGSGIAYKNLYP
;
A
#
# COMPACT_ATOMS: atom_id res chain seq x y z
N MET A 1 -1.88 16.09 8.84
CA MET A 1 -1.38 14.82 8.34
C MET A 1 -0.16 14.97 7.50
N ILE A 2 -0.12 15.96 6.60
CA ILE A 2 1.09 16.16 5.81
C ILE A 2 2.29 16.45 6.69
N HIS A 3 2.10 17.25 7.73
CA HIS A 3 3.22 17.56 8.62
C HIS A 3 3.73 16.35 9.38
N LEU A 4 2.89 15.34 9.62
CA LEU A 4 3.35 14.12 10.26
C LEU A 4 4.29 13.36 9.32
N ARG A 5 3.97 13.39 8.03
CA ARG A 5 4.81 12.74 7.03
C ARG A 5 6.19 13.38 6.98
N LEU A 6 6.25 14.69 7.17
CA LEU A 6 7.53 15.40 7.17
C LEU A 6 8.44 14.97 8.30
N MET A 7 7.88 14.36 9.34
CA MET A 7 8.66 13.92 10.50
C MET A 7 9.22 12.52 10.31
N GLN A 8 8.84 11.82 9.26
CA GLN A 8 9.29 10.45 9.07
C GLN A 8 10.53 10.39 8.22
N GLU A 9 11.37 9.41 8.54
CA GLU A 9 12.59 9.18 7.78
C GLU A 9 12.33 8.20 6.64
N ILE A 10 13.10 8.38 5.57
CA ILE A 10 13.07 7.44 4.46
C ILE A 10 14.14 6.39 4.73
N HIS A 11 13.71 5.14 4.76
CA HIS A 11 14.58 4.00 4.96
C HIS A 11 14.74 3.23 3.66
N SER A 12 15.68 2.33 3.63
CA SER A 12 15.83 1.45 2.48
C SER A 12 16.12 0.03 2.95
N ILE A 13 15.80 -0.92 2.08
CA ILE A 13 16.06 -2.32 2.35
C ILE A 13 16.49 -2.97 1.04
N THR A 14 17.54 -3.78 1.10
CA THR A 14 18.03 -4.46 -0.09
C THR A 14 17.31 -5.81 -0.23
N LYS A 15 17.36 -6.35 -1.44
CA LYS A 15 16.63 -7.59 -1.73
C LYS A 15 17.07 -8.77 -0.87
N ASP A 16 18.29 -8.74 -0.36
CA ASP A 16 18.79 -9.81 0.49
C ASP A 16 18.11 -9.84 1.86
N HIS A 17 17.42 -8.77 2.20
CA HIS A 17 16.79 -8.63 3.51
C HIS A 17 15.29 -8.40 3.42
N PHE A 18 14.67 -8.71 2.29
CA PHE A 18 13.24 -8.50 2.13
C PHE A 18 12.46 -9.35 3.12
N PRO A 19 11.48 -8.74 3.82
CA PRO A 19 10.58 -9.52 4.67
C PRO A 19 9.65 -10.38 3.80
N PRO A 20 8.97 -11.35 4.40
CA PRO A 20 8.14 -12.30 3.63
C PRO A 20 7.18 -11.66 2.64
N PHE A 21 6.54 -10.54 2.97
CA PHE A 21 5.56 -9.97 2.07
C PHE A 21 6.19 -9.39 0.79
N LEU A 22 7.49 -9.14 0.79
CA LEU A 22 8.19 -8.63 -0.40
C LEU A 22 8.89 -9.71 -1.20
N LEU A 23 8.97 -10.94 -0.67
CA LEU A 23 9.66 -12.01 -1.37
C LEU A 23 9.15 -12.28 -2.78
N PRO A 24 7.84 -12.16 -3.06
CA PRO A 24 7.37 -12.38 -4.44
C PRO A 24 8.02 -11.45 -5.45
N LEU A 25 8.53 -10.29 -5.04
CA LEU A 25 9.19 -9.38 -5.96
C LEU A 25 10.46 -9.97 -6.55
N LEU A 26 11.05 -10.95 -5.87
CA LEU A 26 12.26 -11.59 -6.37
C LEU A 26 12.00 -12.48 -7.58
N GLU A 27 10.72 -12.76 -7.85
CA GLU A 27 10.34 -13.64 -8.95
C GLU A 27 10.00 -12.92 -10.24
N ILE A 28 10.00 -11.60 -10.23
CA ILE A 28 9.72 -10.84 -11.45
C ILE A 28 11.02 -10.76 -12.28
N PRO A 29 10.91 -10.49 -13.59
CA PRO A 29 12.09 -10.50 -14.47
C PRO A 29 13.22 -9.58 -14.05
N GLU A 30 12.92 -8.41 -13.48
CA GLU A 30 13.94 -7.48 -13.02
C GLU A 30 13.63 -7.06 -11.60
N PRO A 31 13.97 -7.90 -10.62
CA PRO A 31 13.67 -7.57 -9.24
C PRO A 31 14.41 -6.32 -8.79
N PRO A 32 13.78 -5.47 -8.01
CA PRO A 32 14.45 -4.28 -7.49
C PRO A 32 15.57 -4.70 -6.54
N GLU A 33 16.73 -4.05 -6.67
CA GLU A 33 17.85 -4.31 -5.77
C GLU A 33 17.58 -3.74 -4.40
N LYS A 34 16.81 -2.66 -4.33
CA LYS A 34 16.57 -1.92 -3.12
C LYS A 34 15.20 -1.27 -3.19
N ILE A 35 14.54 -1.22 -2.06
CA ILE A 35 13.26 -0.54 -1.94
C ILE A 35 13.39 0.54 -0.88
N TYR A 36 12.86 1.72 -1.16
CA TYR A 36 12.81 2.82 -0.20
C TYR A 36 11.42 2.86 0.40
N TYR A 37 11.35 3.17 1.69
CA TYR A 37 10.05 3.19 2.35
C TYR A 37 10.04 4.16 3.52
N GLU A 38 8.83 4.58 3.90
CA GLU A 38 8.58 5.34 5.11
C GLU A 38 7.62 4.52 5.97
N GLY A 39 7.74 4.70 7.27
CA GLY A 39 6.88 3.98 8.20
C GLY A 39 7.46 2.63 8.53
N MET A 40 6.62 1.76 9.06
CA MET A 40 7.05 0.45 9.51
C MET A 40 6.67 -0.61 8.49
N LEU A 41 7.64 -1.43 8.11
CA LEU A 41 7.35 -2.55 7.23
C LEU A 41 6.58 -3.63 8.00
N PRO A 42 5.56 -4.22 7.38
CA PRO A 42 4.87 -5.35 7.99
C PRO A 42 5.84 -6.51 8.18
N GLU A 43 5.83 -7.06 9.37
CA GLU A 43 6.69 -8.21 9.67
C GLU A 43 5.90 -9.49 9.76
N LYS A 44 4.69 -9.46 9.24
CA LYS A 44 3.87 -10.65 9.30
C LYS A 44 4.40 -11.72 8.39
N GLU A 45 4.14 -12.88 8.79
CA GLU A 45 4.77 -14.02 8.21
C GLU A 45 3.75 -14.95 7.59
N GLU A 46 3.49 -16.06 8.24
CA GLU A 46 2.66 -17.08 7.63
C GLU A 46 1.21 -16.68 7.51
N GLY A 47 0.62 -17.05 6.40
CA GLY A 47 -0.80 -16.83 6.20
C GLY A 47 -1.20 -15.46 5.75
N VAL A 48 -0.25 -14.51 5.72
CA VAL A 48 -0.56 -13.16 5.28
C VAL A 48 -0.59 -13.10 3.76
N LYS A 49 -1.64 -12.49 3.23
CA LYS A 49 -1.78 -12.30 1.78
C LYS A 49 -1.68 -10.82 1.46
N VAL A 50 -1.20 -10.52 0.28
CA VAL A 50 -1.10 -9.15 -0.20
C VAL A 50 -2.09 -8.99 -1.34
N LEU A 51 -2.94 -8.00 -1.23
CA LEU A 51 -3.95 -7.72 -2.24
C LEU A 51 -3.76 -6.33 -2.80
N ALA A 52 -3.54 -6.23 -4.10
CA ALA A 52 -3.43 -4.95 -4.77
C ALA A 52 -4.82 -4.48 -5.17
N VAL A 53 -5.13 -3.23 -4.88
CA VAL A 53 -6.40 -2.63 -5.25
C VAL A 53 -6.09 -1.39 -6.07
N VAL A 54 -6.47 -1.39 -7.34
CA VAL A 54 -6.19 -0.28 -8.23
C VAL A 54 -7.45 0.09 -8.99
N GLY A 55 -7.54 1.35 -9.37
CA GLY A 55 -8.70 1.78 -10.13
C GLY A 55 -8.57 3.22 -10.60
N SER A 56 -9.67 3.73 -11.11
CA SER A 56 -9.72 5.04 -11.72
C SER A 56 -9.56 6.17 -10.69
N ARG A 57 -8.88 7.23 -11.09
CA ARG A 57 -8.82 8.46 -10.30
C ARG A 57 -10.18 9.14 -10.25
N LYS A 58 -10.99 8.93 -11.29
CA LYS A 58 -12.34 9.48 -11.37
C LYS A 58 -13.32 8.34 -11.16
N HIS A 59 -13.51 8.00 -9.92
CA HIS A 59 -14.41 6.89 -9.60
C HIS A 59 -15.88 7.33 -9.70
N THR A 60 -16.74 6.35 -9.92
CA THR A 60 -18.18 6.57 -9.85
C THR A 60 -18.64 6.21 -8.43
N ARG A 61 -19.87 6.59 -8.11
CA ARG A 61 -20.45 6.19 -6.84
C ARG A 61 -20.51 4.68 -6.72
N TYR A 62 -20.86 4.02 -7.82
CA TYR A 62 -20.89 2.57 -7.84
C TYR A 62 -19.52 1.98 -7.54
N GLY A 63 -18.49 2.50 -8.18
CA GLY A 63 -17.12 2.02 -7.94
C GLY A 63 -16.70 2.19 -6.50
N LYS A 64 -17.05 3.33 -5.90
CA LYS A 64 -16.76 3.57 -4.51
C LYS A 64 -17.47 2.55 -3.61
N ASP A 65 -18.75 2.36 -3.85
CA ASP A 65 -19.54 1.44 -3.02
C ASP A 65 -19.03 0.02 -3.13
N ILE A 66 -18.71 -0.43 -4.34
CA ILE A 66 -18.20 -1.78 -4.54
C ILE A 66 -16.84 -1.97 -3.86
N THR A 67 -15.95 -0.98 -3.99
CA THR A 67 -14.64 -1.06 -3.37
C THR A 67 -14.80 -1.19 -1.86
N GLN A 68 -15.66 -0.38 -1.27
CA GLN A 68 -15.88 -0.42 0.17
C GLN A 68 -16.48 -1.74 0.61
N LYS A 69 -17.41 -2.28 -0.16
CA LYS A 69 -18.04 -3.56 0.17
C LYS A 69 -17.04 -4.72 0.08
N LEU A 70 -16.24 -4.75 -0.98
CA LEU A 70 -15.28 -5.83 -1.14
C LEU A 70 -14.27 -5.81 0.01
N LEU A 71 -13.79 -4.63 0.37
CA LEU A 71 -12.83 -4.53 1.46
C LEU A 71 -13.47 -4.85 2.81
N GLU A 72 -14.73 -4.45 3.01
CA GLU A 72 -15.41 -4.78 4.24
C GLU A 72 -15.45 -6.28 4.47
N GLY A 73 -15.62 -7.06 3.40
CA GLY A 73 -15.62 -8.52 3.48
C GLY A 73 -14.29 -9.11 3.90
N LEU A 74 -13.22 -8.32 3.89
CA LEU A 74 -11.89 -8.78 4.28
C LEU A 74 -11.57 -8.48 5.73
N ARG A 75 -12.48 -7.83 6.43
CA ARG A 75 -12.28 -7.49 7.84
C ARG A 75 -11.94 -8.74 8.63
N GLY A 76 -10.87 -8.66 9.41
CA GLY A 76 -10.45 -9.77 10.27
C GLY A 76 -9.54 -10.79 9.60
N TYR A 77 -9.33 -10.69 8.29
CA TYR A 77 -8.41 -11.59 7.60
C TYR A 77 -7.00 -11.01 7.60
N PRO A 78 -5.96 -11.86 7.53
CA PRO A 78 -4.58 -11.39 7.53
C PRO A 78 -4.17 -10.92 6.14
N ILE A 79 -4.67 -9.77 5.75
CA ILE A 79 -4.46 -9.24 4.41
C ILE A 79 -3.83 -7.85 4.49
N ILE A 80 -2.83 -7.62 3.64
CA ILE A 80 -2.21 -6.32 3.47
C ILE A 80 -2.74 -5.75 2.16
N ILE A 81 -3.27 -4.54 2.22
CA ILE A 81 -3.77 -3.85 1.03
C ILE A 81 -2.64 -3.02 0.45
N VAL A 82 -2.38 -3.18 -0.84
CA VAL A 82 -1.37 -2.38 -1.54
C VAL A 82 -2.08 -1.61 -2.63
N SER A 83 -1.83 -0.32 -2.71
CA SER A 83 -2.43 0.51 -3.73
C SER A 83 -1.52 1.71 -3.99
N GLY A 84 -1.81 2.47 -5.03
CA GLY A 84 -1.08 3.68 -5.28
C GLY A 84 -1.52 4.78 -4.35
N LEU A 85 -1.03 5.98 -4.59
CA LEU A 85 -1.46 7.14 -3.80
C LEU A 85 -2.33 8.03 -4.66
N ALA A 86 -3.06 7.42 -5.59
CA ALA A 86 -3.89 8.17 -6.51
C ALA A 86 -5.22 8.52 -5.86
N LEU A 87 -5.85 9.56 -6.41
CA LEU A 87 -7.21 9.90 -6.04
C LEU A 87 -8.14 8.79 -6.56
N GLY A 88 -9.36 8.80 -6.08
CA GLY A 88 -10.35 7.85 -6.56
C GLY A 88 -10.26 6.51 -5.84
N ILE A 89 -10.31 5.43 -6.59
CA ILE A 89 -10.38 4.08 -6.03
C ILE A 89 -9.22 3.76 -5.09
N ASP A 90 -7.99 4.17 -5.47
CA ASP A 90 -6.83 3.91 -4.63
C ASP A 90 -6.99 4.54 -3.24
N GLY A 91 -7.41 5.80 -3.20
CA GLY A 91 -7.60 6.49 -1.93
C GLY A 91 -8.73 5.89 -1.11
N ILE A 92 -9.80 5.47 -1.79
CA ILE A 92 -10.93 4.83 -1.11
C ILE A 92 -10.48 3.52 -0.49
N ALA A 93 -9.66 2.75 -1.21
CA ALA A 93 -9.15 1.48 -0.70
C ALA A 93 -8.30 1.69 0.56
N HIS A 94 -7.40 2.66 0.54
CA HIS A 94 -6.58 2.95 1.71
C HIS A 94 -7.43 3.36 2.90
N GLN A 95 -8.39 4.26 2.69
CA GLN A 95 -9.22 4.72 3.78
C GLN A 95 -10.04 3.58 4.37
N LYS A 96 -10.62 2.76 3.51
CA LYS A 96 -11.43 1.64 3.99
C LYS A 96 -10.56 0.63 4.73
N ALA A 97 -9.35 0.37 4.23
CA ALA A 97 -8.44 -0.55 4.91
C ALA A 97 -8.15 -0.07 6.32
N LEU A 98 -7.88 1.23 6.49
CA LEU A 98 -7.64 1.79 7.80
C LEU A 98 -8.87 1.67 8.69
N ASP A 99 -10.05 1.92 8.15
CA ASP A 99 -11.29 1.87 8.90
C ASP A 99 -11.58 0.48 9.46
N ILE A 100 -11.17 -0.56 8.75
CA ILE A 100 -11.45 -1.95 9.17
C ILE A 100 -10.24 -2.62 9.82
N GLY A 101 -9.17 -1.87 10.04
CA GLY A 101 -8.01 -2.39 10.76
C GLY A 101 -7.03 -3.21 9.96
N LEU A 102 -7.06 -3.10 8.63
CA LEU A 102 -6.09 -3.79 7.80
C LEU A 102 -4.88 -2.91 7.56
N THR A 103 -3.72 -3.55 7.42
CA THR A 103 -2.50 -2.85 7.03
C THR A 103 -2.63 -2.41 5.58
N THR A 104 -2.20 -1.19 5.29
CA THR A 104 -2.25 -0.69 3.93
C THR A 104 -0.92 -0.04 3.57
N ILE A 105 -0.49 -0.26 2.33
CA ILE A 105 0.79 0.23 1.82
C ILE A 105 0.54 1.03 0.56
N SER A 106 1.09 2.23 0.52
CA SER A 106 1.00 3.08 -0.68
C SER A 106 2.28 2.97 -1.49
N VAL A 107 2.12 2.86 -2.81
CA VAL A 107 3.25 2.85 -3.73
C VAL A 107 3.04 4.00 -4.71
N PRO A 108 3.50 5.21 -4.35
CA PRO A 108 3.29 6.38 -5.22
C PRO A 108 4.20 6.33 -6.43
N GLY A 109 3.64 6.64 -7.59
CA GLY A 109 4.39 6.61 -8.83
C GLY A 109 5.47 7.68 -8.95
N SER A 110 5.36 8.74 -8.15
CA SER A 110 6.31 9.85 -8.20
C SER A 110 7.48 9.69 -7.23
N GLY A 111 7.55 8.56 -6.51
CA GLY A 111 8.55 8.37 -5.48
C GLY A 111 8.05 8.86 -4.14
N ILE A 112 8.82 8.63 -3.08
CA ILE A 112 8.36 8.89 -1.72
C ILE A 112 8.93 10.14 -1.08
N ALA A 113 9.82 10.85 -1.75
CA ALA A 113 10.31 12.11 -1.20
C ALA A 113 9.13 13.08 -1.09
N TYR A 114 8.99 13.72 0.05
CA TYR A 114 7.83 14.58 0.30
C TYR A 114 7.56 15.56 -0.83
N LYS A 115 8.60 16.17 -1.36
CA LYS A 115 8.45 17.17 -2.42
C LYS A 115 7.84 16.61 -3.71
N ASN A 116 7.85 15.30 -3.86
CA ASN A 116 7.31 14.64 -5.06
C ASN A 116 5.90 14.12 -4.85
N LEU A 117 5.39 14.18 -3.63
CA LEU A 117 4.08 13.64 -3.31
C LEU A 117 3.04 14.76 -3.33
N TYR A 118 2.01 14.55 -4.11
CA TYR A 118 0.88 15.45 -4.08
C TYR A 118 -0.30 14.75 -4.72
N PRO A 119 -1.51 15.23 -4.46
CA PRO A 119 -2.74 14.62 -4.97
C PRO A 119 -2.80 14.53 -6.47
#